data_91acdb7bea9b9ac1105c38bfe349abd6
#
_entry.id   91acdb7bea9b9ac1105c38bfe349abd6
#
_cell.length_a   1.000
_cell.length_b   1.000
_cell.length_c   1.000
_cell.angle_alpha   90.00
_cell.angle_beta   90.00
_cell.angle_gamma   90.00
#
_symmetry.space_group_name_H-M   'P 1'
#
loop_
_entity.id
_entity.type
_entity.pdbx_description
1 polymer ?
#
loop_
_entity_poly.entity_id
_entity_poly.type
_entity_poly.pdbx_seq_one_letter_code
_entity_poly.pdbx_strand_id
1 'polypeptide(L)'
;PTISSGVSVEHKDASGFTQPHFDYVAGILTGHSVTSRDAYQMLGRVRYATEIHLFIDQKFAPYIDAETKKEAWQNLSGEKGTALTDLIATIQANNEMDKASFANNLYYLLEYYGFEIRRAEYSVNAAIEQELKEARKEIKEADKNGILNANPITEEVANKYRRSLDLTDAEVYELRAYDKRMQLNLPFDAVLTEQDLNIN
;
A
#
# COMPACT_ATOMS: atom_id res chain seq x y z
N PRO A 1 -5.02 1.50 -3.15
CA PRO A 1 -5.63 0.26 -3.62
C PRO A 1 -6.67 0.55 -4.69
N THR A 2 -6.57 -0.16 -5.80
CA THR A 2 -7.35 0.09 -7.02
C THR A 2 -8.84 -0.31 -6.89
N ILE A 3 -9.22 -1.02 -5.82
CA ILE A 3 -10.57 -1.59 -5.64
C ILE A 3 -11.23 -1.09 -4.33
N SER A 4 -10.93 0.12 -3.89
CA SER A 4 -11.50 0.66 -2.64
C SER A 4 -12.93 1.16 -2.79
N SER A 5 -13.38 1.51 -3.99
CA SER A 5 -14.73 2.02 -4.22
C SER A 5 -15.26 1.66 -5.62
N GLY A 6 -16.56 1.49 -5.73
CA GLY A 6 -17.27 1.40 -7.02
C GLY A 6 -17.24 0.06 -7.76
N VAL A 7 -16.43 -0.92 -7.31
CA VAL A 7 -16.35 -2.26 -7.94
C VAL A 7 -16.93 -3.31 -7.01
N SER A 8 -17.80 -4.16 -7.52
CA SER A 8 -18.29 -5.37 -6.85
C SER A 8 -18.03 -6.55 -7.77
N VAL A 9 -17.48 -7.64 -7.23
CA VAL A 9 -17.24 -8.85 -8.00
C VAL A 9 -18.36 -9.84 -7.72
N GLU A 10 -19.21 -10.05 -8.74
CA GLU A 10 -20.34 -10.95 -8.69
C GLU A 10 -20.27 -11.90 -9.89
N HIS A 11 -20.60 -13.16 -9.65
CA HIS A 11 -20.86 -14.12 -10.71
C HIS A 11 -22.32 -14.54 -10.65
N LYS A 12 -22.99 -14.54 -11.82
CA LYS A 12 -24.39 -14.96 -11.95
C LYS A 12 -24.47 -16.20 -12.84
N ASP A 13 -25.29 -17.15 -12.43
CA ASP A 13 -25.58 -18.31 -13.28
C ASP A 13 -26.53 -17.94 -14.44
N ALA A 14 -26.82 -18.92 -15.28
CA ALA A 14 -27.71 -18.73 -16.45
C ALA A 14 -29.13 -18.31 -16.07
N SER A 15 -29.56 -18.50 -14.81
CA SER A 15 -30.84 -18.10 -14.27
C SER A 15 -30.82 -16.70 -13.63
N GLY A 16 -29.65 -16.04 -13.59
CA GLY A 16 -29.44 -14.72 -13.00
C GLY A 16 -29.25 -14.72 -11.49
N PHE A 17 -29.16 -15.89 -10.84
CA PHE A 17 -28.85 -15.99 -9.42
C PHE A 17 -27.35 -15.82 -9.19
N THR A 18 -27.00 -15.04 -8.17
CA THR A 18 -25.61 -14.84 -7.79
C THR A 18 -25.06 -16.10 -7.13
N GLN A 19 -23.91 -16.55 -7.62
CA GLN A 19 -23.22 -17.76 -7.17
C GLN A 19 -21.84 -17.42 -6.61
N PRO A 20 -21.30 -18.22 -5.67
CA PRO A 20 -19.90 -18.16 -5.30
C PRO A 20 -19.04 -18.38 -6.55
N HIS A 21 -18.07 -17.46 -6.79
CA HIS A 21 -17.17 -17.55 -7.95
C HIS A 21 -15.75 -17.90 -7.54
N PHE A 22 -15.38 -17.55 -6.30
CA PHE A 22 -14.04 -17.78 -5.79
C PHE A 22 -14.10 -18.83 -4.68
N ASP A 23 -13.32 -19.88 -4.85
CA ASP A 23 -13.15 -20.92 -3.84
C ASP A 23 -12.30 -20.43 -2.67
N TYR A 24 -11.46 -19.44 -2.90
CA TYR A 24 -10.50 -18.92 -1.94
C TYR A 24 -10.36 -17.40 -2.07
N VAL A 25 -10.48 -16.73 -0.94
CA VAL A 25 -10.22 -15.28 -0.83
C VAL A 25 -9.16 -15.06 0.24
N ALA A 26 -8.07 -14.37 -0.11
CA ALA A 26 -7.02 -14.02 0.82
C ALA A 26 -6.82 -12.51 0.86
N GLY A 27 -6.64 -11.97 2.06
CA GLY A 27 -6.28 -10.58 2.29
C GLY A 27 -4.99 -10.47 3.09
N ILE A 28 -4.05 -9.68 2.58
CA ILE A 28 -2.85 -9.27 3.32
C ILE A 28 -3.03 -7.80 3.66
N LEU A 29 -3.20 -7.51 4.93
CA LEU A 29 -3.62 -6.20 5.41
C LEU A 29 -2.61 -5.64 6.41
N THR A 30 -2.36 -4.35 6.29
CA THR A 30 -1.52 -3.62 7.25
C THR A 30 -2.21 -2.32 7.66
N GLY A 31 -2.08 -1.92 8.92
CA GLY A 31 -2.61 -0.66 9.43
C GLY A 31 -1.94 0.60 8.85
N HIS A 32 -0.89 0.45 8.04
CA HIS A 32 -0.22 1.61 7.43
C HIS A 32 -0.93 2.13 6.18
N SER A 33 -1.62 1.28 5.43
CA SER A 33 -2.14 1.61 4.12
C SER A 33 -3.60 2.05 4.13
N VAL A 34 -4.44 1.35 4.89
CA VAL A 34 -5.89 1.51 4.87
C VAL A 34 -6.45 1.54 6.30
N THR A 35 -7.62 2.14 6.48
CA THR A 35 -8.37 2.02 7.74
C THR A 35 -9.03 0.65 7.85
N SER A 36 -9.41 0.25 9.06
CA SER A 36 -10.13 -1.02 9.30
C SER A 36 -11.46 -1.06 8.52
N ARG A 37 -12.13 0.09 8.39
CA ARG A 37 -13.37 0.24 7.63
C ARG A 37 -13.14 0.06 6.13
N ASP A 38 -12.07 0.65 5.58
CA ASP A 38 -11.71 0.46 4.17
C ASP A 38 -11.38 -1.00 3.88
N ALA A 39 -10.59 -1.63 4.76
CA ALA A 39 -10.27 -3.05 4.66
C ALA A 39 -11.54 -3.92 4.67
N TYR A 40 -12.46 -3.67 5.60
CA TYR A 40 -13.75 -4.35 5.64
C TYR A 40 -14.53 -4.18 4.33
N GLN A 41 -14.60 -2.96 3.79
CA GLN A 41 -15.25 -2.70 2.51
C GLN A 41 -14.58 -3.42 1.34
N MET A 42 -13.25 -3.49 1.33
CA MET A 42 -12.50 -4.23 0.30
C MET A 42 -12.83 -5.72 0.33
N LEU A 43 -12.87 -6.32 1.51
CA LEU A 43 -13.26 -7.72 1.68
C LEU A 43 -14.69 -7.99 1.22
N GLY A 44 -15.61 -7.08 1.52
CA GLY A 44 -17.01 -7.16 1.10
C GLY A 44 -17.24 -6.98 -0.41
N ARG A 45 -16.19 -6.67 -1.21
CA ARG A 45 -16.31 -6.59 -2.68
C ARG A 45 -16.36 -7.95 -3.34
N VAL A 46 -15.82 -8.98 -2.70
CA VAL A 46 -15.99 -10.36 -3.15
C VAL A 46 -17.27 -10.90 -2.53
N ARG A 47 -18.33 -10.87 -3.32
CA ARG A 47 -19.63 -11.33 -2.86
C ARG A 47 -19.68 -12.85 -2.78
N TYR A 48 -20.38 -13.33 -1.74
CA TYR A 48 -20.61 -14.77 -1.52
C TYR A 48 -19.35 -15.61 -1.33
N ALA A 49 -18.26 -15.02 -0.83
CA ALA A 49 -17.14 -15.79 -0.36
C ALA A 49 -17.55 -16.61 0.88
N THR A 50 -17.33 -17.92 0.84
CA THR A 50 -17.64 -18.82 1.96
C THR A 50 -16.60 -18.72 3.06
N GLU A 51 -15.36 -18.44 2.69
CA GLU A 51 -14.24 -18.33 3.61
C GLU A 51 -13.26 -17.25 3.12
N ILE A 52 -12.76 -16.44 4.07
CA ILE A 52 -11.79 -15.38 3.80
C ILE A 52 -10.60 -15.59 4.73
N HIS A 53 -9.42 -15.75 4.17
CA HIS A 53 -8.17 -15.87 4.90
C HIS A 53 -7.49 -14.53 5.02
N LEU A 54 -7.27 -14.05 6.25
CA LEU A 54 -6.65 -12.75 6.50
C LEU A 54 -5.30 -12.92 7.17
N PHE A 55 -4.31 -12.29 6.57
CA PHE A 55 -3.03 -12.05 7.19
C PHE A 55 -2.94 -10.57 7.58
N ILE A 56 -2.84 -10.29 8.88
CA ILE A 56 -2.85 -8.93 9.41
C ILE A 56 -1.51 -8.64 10.08
N ASP A 57 -0.78 -7.66 9.59
CA ASP A 57 0.40 -7.12 10.26
C ASP A 57 -0.05 -6.21 11.42
N GLN A 58 0.27 -6.62 12.65
CA GLN A 58 -0.13 -5.93 13.88
C GLN A 58 0.87 -4.86 14.35
N LYS A 59 1.73 -4.37 13.47
CA LYS A 59 2.64 -3.28 13.84
C LYS A 59 1.84 -2.05 14.26
N PHE A 60 2.03 -1.65 15.51
CA PHE A 60 1.43 -0.43 16.03
C PHE A 60 2.16 0.79 15.44
N ALA A 61 1.41 1.66 14.79
CA ALA A 61 1.91 2.97 14.41
C ALA A 61 1.50 3.99 15.50
N PRO A 62 2.37 4.91 15.90
CA PRO A 62 1.97 6.03 16.74
C PRO A 62 0.95 6.88 15.97
N TYR A 63 -0.06 7.38 16.66
CA TYR A 63 -1.01 8.32 16.08
C TYR A 63 -0.82 9.72 16.67
N ILE A 64 -1.19 10.73 15.88
CA ILE A 64 -1.19 12.13 16.30
C ILE A 64 -2.65 12.54 16.53
N ASP A 65 -2.93 13.12 17.68
CA ASP A 65 -4.29 13.58 18.03
C ASP A 65 -4.75 14.76 17.16
N ALA A 66 -6.05 15.04 17.22
CA ALA A 66 -6.68 16.04 16.34
C ALA A 66 -6.19 17.46 16.62
N GLU A 67 -5.90 17.81 17.90
CA GLU A 67 -5.45 19.15 18.25
C GLU A 67 -4.04 19.40 17.72
N THR A 68 -3.12 18.47 17.91
CA THR A 68 -1.76 18.54 17.36
C THR A 68 -1.77 18.65 15.83
N LYS A 69 -2.64 17.91 15.15
CA LYS A 69 -2.80 18.03 13.69
C LYS A 69 -3.36 19.38 13.28
N LYS A 70 -4.32 19.90 13.99
CA LYS A 70 -4.89 21.22 13.76
C LYS A 70 -3.84 22.32 13.91
N GLU A 71 -3.05 22.28 14.98
CA GLU A 71 -1.94 23.21 15.17
C GLU A 71 -0.93 23.14 14.03
N ALA A 72 -0.57 21.94 13.57
CA ALA A 72 0.32 21.76 12.44
C ALA A 72 -0.25 22.39 11.15
N TRP A 73 -1.54 22.20 10.87
CA TRP A 73 -2.20 22.82 9.72
C TRP A 73 -2.25 24.35 9.82
N GLN A 74 -2.54 24.90 11.01
CA GLN A 74 -2.55 26.34 11.24
C GLN A 74 -1.16 26.95 11.03
N ASN A 75 -0.12 26.27 11.52
CA ASN A 75 1.27 26.72 11.34
C ASN A 75 1.71 26.69 9.87
N LEU A 76 1.24 25.72 9.10
CA LEU A 76 1.56 25.60 7.65
C LEU A 76 0.82 26.65 6.81
N SER A 77 -0.43 26.94 7.12
CA SER A 77 -1.27 27.86 6.34
C SER A 77 -1.10 29.31 6.75
N GLY A 78 -0.51 29.59 7.91
CA GLY A 78 -0.41 30.95 8.48
C GLY A 78 -1.76 31.58 8.83
N GLU A 79 -2.85 30.84 8.72
CA GLU A 79 -4.22 31.28 8.95
C GLU A 79 -4.78 30.68 10.24
N LYS A 80 -5.68 31.41 10.90
CA LYS A 80 -6.49 30.83 11.97
C LYS A 80 -7.37 29.73 11.37
N GLY A 81 -7.39 28.57 12.01
CA GLY A 81 -8.14 27.41 11.56
C GLY A 81 -9.60 27.75 11.24
N THR A 82 -10.04 27.28 10.11
CA THR A 82 -11.45 27.32 9.68
C THR A 82 -12.16 26.05 10.16
N ALA A 83 -13.48 26.05 10.17
CA ALA A 83 -14.27 24.83 10.44
C ALA A 83 -13.89 23.67 9.50
N LEU A 84 -13.44 23.97 8.28
CA LEU A 84 -12.95 22.97 7.32
C LEU A 84 -11.60 22.37 7.76
N THR A 85 -10.64 23.18 8.19
CA THR A 85 -9.36 22.69 8.70
C THR A 85 -9.54 21.84 9.96
N ASP A 86 -10.44 22.22 10.84
CA ASP A 86 -10.78 21.45 12.04
C ASP A 86 -11.39 20.09 11.68
N LEU A 87 -12.29 20.07 10.71
CA LEU A 87 -12.89 18.84 10.20
C LEU A 87 -11.84 17.91 9.58
N ILE A 88 -10.99 18.45 8.72
CA ILE A 88 -9.91 17.67 8.07
C ILE A 88 -8.95 17.08 9.10
N ALA A 89 -8.51 17.89 10.07
CA ALA A 89 -7.64 17.44 11.16
C ALA A 89 -8.28 16.32 11.99
N THR A 90 -9.56 16.44 12.29
CA THR A 90 -10.32 15.42 13.03
C THR A 90 -10.43 14.13 12.23
N ILE A 91 -10.76 14.20 10.96
CA ILE A 91 -10.85 13.01 10.08
C ILE A 91 -9.48 12.31 10.00
N GLN A 92 -8.40 13.07 9.80
CA GLN A 92 -7.05 12.50 9.72
C GLN A 92 -6.62 11.85 11.03
N ALA A 93 -6.87 12.49 12.17
CA ALA A 93 -6.56 11.92 13.48
C ALA A 93 -7.35 10.63 13.75
N ASN A 94 -8.65 10.62 13.42
CA ASN A 94 -9.47 9.41 13.54
C ASN A 94 -8.96 8.27 12.65
N ASN A 95 -8.54 8.56 11.42
CA ASN A 95 -7.97 7.56 10.52
C ASN A 95 -6.65 7.01 11.05
N GLU A 96 -5.80 7.85 11.66
CA GLU A 96 -4.54 7.38 12.25
C GLU A 96 -4.78 6.58 13.53
N MET A 97 -5.73 6.98 14.36
CA MET A 97 -6.13 6.22 15.53
C MET A 97 -6.70 4.83 15.14
N ASP A 98 -7.51 4.77 14.08
CA ASP A 98 -7.99 3.52 13.54
C ASP A 98 -6.84 2.64 13.04
N LYS A 99 -5.89 3.21 12.31
CA LYS A 99 -4.70 2.50 11.83
C LYS A 99 -3.81 2.01 12.96
N ALA A 100 -3.65 2.78 14.03
CA ALA A 100 -2.89 2.38 15.22
C ALA A 100 -3.49 1.15 15.93
N SER A 101 -4.80 0.97 15.83
CA SER A 101 -5.54 -0.16 16.41
C SER A 101 -6.17 -1.06 15.33
N PHE A 102 -5.62 -1.06 14.15
CA PHE A 102 -6.19 -1.63 12.93
C PHE A 102 -6.72 -3.06 13.10
N ALA A 103 -5.91 -3.96 13.63
CA ALA A 103 -6.29 -5.36 13.78
C ALA A 103 -7.52 -5.52 14.69
N ASN A 104 -7.51 -4.84 15.85
CA ASN A 104 -8.61 -4.93 16.81
C ASN A 104 -9.89 -4.33 16.23
N ASN A 105 -9.80 -3.18 15.55
CA ASN A 105 -10.94 -2.52 14.95
C ASN A 105 -11.51 -3.36 13.79
N LEU A 106 -10.66 -3.98 13.00
CA LEU A 106 -11.10 -4.88 11.93
C LEU A 106 -11.78 -6.13 12.49
N TYR A 107 -11.22 -6.76 13.54
CA TYR A 107 -11.86 -7.91 14.21
C TYR A 107 -13.24 -7.52 14.73
N TYR A 108 -13.35 -6.39 15.43
CA TYR A 108 -14.62 -5.90 15.93
C TYR A 108 -15.66 -5.71 14.82
N LEU A 109 -15.25 -5.10 13.68
CA LEU A 109 -16.14 -4.91 12.53
C LEU A 109 -16.61 -6.25 11.95
N LEU A 110 -15.70 -7.18 11.76
CA LEU A 110 -16.03 -8.51 11.22
C LEU A 110 -17.01 -9.25 12.13
N GLU A 111 -16.75 -9.29 13.43
CA GLU A 111 -17.67 -9.90 14.41
C GLU A 111 -19.03 -9.21 14.45
N TYR A 112 -19.04 -7.86 14.45
CA TYR A 112 -20.27 -7.07 14.46
C TYR A 112 -21.17 -7.36 13.23
N TYR A 113 -20.56 -7.62 12.08
CA TYR A 113 -21.28 -7.98 10.87
C TYR A 113 -21.47 -9.48 10.68
N GLY A 114 -21.25 -10.28 11.71
CA GLY A 114 -21.63 -11.69 11.78
C GLY A 114 -20.63 -12.67 11.20
N PHE A 115 -19.38 -12.28 10.99
CA PHE A 115 -18.33 -13.22 10.60
C PHE A 115 -17.87 -14.04 11.80
N GLU A 116 -17.74 -15.35 11.62
CA GLU A 116 -17.09 -16.24 12.57
C GLU A 116 -15.58 -16.17 12.38
N ILE A 117 -14.84 -15.68 13.39
CA ILE A 117 -13.40 -15.51 13.31
C ILE A 117 -12.69 -16.70 13.94
N ARG A 118 -11.84 -17.37 13.18
CA ARG A 118 -10.97 -18.45 13.65
C ARG A 118 -9.53 -18.03 13.52
N ARG A 119 -8.76 -18.13 14.59
CA ARG A 119 -7.30 -17.93 14.52
C ARG A 119 -6.66 -19.20 13.98
N ALA A 120 -5.95 -19.09 12.88
CA ALA A 120 -5.09 -20.15 12.42
C ALA A 120 -3.75 -20.08 13.19
N GLU A 121 -3.32 -21.20 13.77
CA GLU A 121 -1.96 -21.35 14.25
C GLU A 121 -1.05 -21.51 13.02
N TYR A 122 -0.13 -20.57 12.86
CA TYR A 122 0.76 -20.54 11.73
C TYR A 122 2.15 -20.99 12.17
N SER A 123 2.59 -22.12 11.66
CA SER A 123 3.99 -22.54 11.78
C SER A 123 4.74 -22.10 10.51
N VAL A 124 5.68 -21.18 10.67
CA VAL A 124 6.56 -20.81 9.56
C VAL A 124 7.48 -22.00 9.24
N ASN A 125 7.40 -22.51 8.02
CA ASN A 125 8.38 -23.47 7.55
C ASN A 125 9.72 -22.74 7.34
N ALA A 126 10.73 -23.07 8.15
CA ALA A 126 12.03 -22.42 8.11
C ALA A 126 12.71 -22.51 6.73
N ALA A 127 12.45 -23.58 5.96
CA ALA A 127 12.95 -23.71 4.60
C ALA A 127 12.32 -22.67 3.66
N ILE A 128 11.01 -22.48 3.72
CA ILE A 128 10.29 -21.46 2.93
C ILE A 128 10.75 -20.05 3.33
N GLU A 129 10.97 -19.81 4.62
CA GLU A 129 11.48 -18.51 5.07
C GLU A 129 12.86 -18.21 4.49
N GLN A 130 13.72 -19.23 4.45
CA GLN A 130 15.05 -19.09 3.88
C GLN A 130 14.98 -18.84 2.36
N GLU A 131 14.19 -19.61 1.63
CA GLU A 131 13.96 -19.41 0.19
C GLU A 131 13.43 -18.00 -0.12
N LEU A 132 12.47 -17.50 0.68
CA LEU A 132 11.95 -16.15 0.52
C LEU A 132 13.00 -15.07 0.81
N LYS A 133 13.90 -15.28 1.78
CA LYS A 133 15.00 -14.35 2.05
C LYS A 133 16.00 -14.31 0.90
N GLU A 134 16.33 -15.46 0.34
CA GLU A 134 17.22 -15.58 -0.81
C GLU A 134 16.61 -14.94 -2.05
N ALA A 135 15.37 -15.26 -2.38
CA ALA A 135 14.64 -14.64 -3.49
C ALA A 135 14.54 -13.11 -3.36
N ARG A 136 14.27 -12.60 -2.15
CA ARG A 136 14.27 -11.15 -1.89
C ARG A 136 15.63 -10.51 -2.10
N LYS A 137 16.71 -11.21 -1.74
CA LYS A 137 18.06 -10.72 -1.96
C LYS A 137 18.37 -10.66 -3.46
N GLU A 138 18.04 -11.71 -4.19
CA GLU A 138 18.21 -11.77 -5.65
C GLU A 138 17.44 -10.65 -6.36
N ILE A 139 16.19 -10.42 -5.99
CA ILE A 139 15.37 -9.34 -6.56
C ILE A 139 16.00 -7.97 -6.27
N LYS A 140 16.47 -7.73 -5.03
CA LYS A 140 17.14 -6.48 -4.69
C LYS A 140 18.43 -6.25 -5.48
N GLU A 141 19.22 -7.30 -5.66
CA GLU A 141 20.45 -7.22 -6.46
C GLU A 141 20.14 -6.99 -7.95
N ALA A 142 19.10 -7.65 -8.49
CA ALA A 142 18.65 -7.44 -9.85
C ALA A 142 18.14 -6.00 -10.05
N ASP A 143 17.31 -5.48 -9.15
CA ASP A 143 16.82 -4.10 -9.16
C ASP A 143 17.97 -3.09 -9.10
N LYS A 144 18.93 -3.31 -8.20
CA LYS A 144 20.10 -2.47 -8.05
C LYS A 144 20.93 -2.46 -9.34
N ASN A 145 21.22 -3.63 -9.89
CA ASN A 145 21.96 -3.77 -11.14
C ASN A 145 21.21 -3.14 -12.31
N GLY A 146 19.89 -3.30 -12.37
CA GLY A 146 19.04 -2.66 -13.36
C GLY A 146 19.17 -1.14 -13.35
N ILE A 147 19.12 -0.52 -12.17
CA ILE A 147 19.26 0.95 -12.01
C ILE A 147 20.67 1.41 -12.36
N LEU A 148 21.72 0.69 -11.89
CA LEU A 148 23.12 1.09 -12.15
C LEU A 148 23.50 1.01 -13.63
N ASN A 149 22.94 0.06 -14.37
CA ASN A 149 23.22 -0.17 -15.79
C ASN A 149 22.20 0.52 -16.72
N ALA A 150 21.23 1.25 -16.16
CA ALA A 150 20.21 1.92 -16.95
C ALA A 150 20.79 3.08 -17.78
N ASN A 151 20.35 3.16 -19.03
CA ASN A 151 20.75 4.27 -19.90
C ASN A 151 20.30 5.62 -19.33
N PRO A 152 21.10 6.69 -19.51
CA PRO A 152 20.66 8.02 -19.15
C PRO A 152 19.52 8.48 -20.08
N ILE A 153 18.49 9.08 -19.50
CA ILE A 153 17.36 9.64 -20.25
C ILE A 153 17.20 11.12 -19.97
N THR A 154 16.62 11.84 -20.93
CA THR A 154 16.33 13.27 -20.78
C THR A 154 15.05 13.48 -19.97
N GLU A 155 14.85 14.71 -19.48
CA GLU A 155 13.62 15.08 -18.76
C GLU A 155 12.35 14.86 -19.59
N GLU A 156 12.41 15.10 -20.89
CA GLU A 156 11.29 14.88 -21.81
C GLU A 156 10.89 13.40 -21.85
N VAL A 157 11.88 12.49 -21.93
CA VAL A 157 11.66 11.04 -21.92
C VAL A 157 11.14 10.58 -20.55
N ALA A 158 11.72 11.08 -19.46
CA ALA A 158 11.24 10.76 -18.11
C ALA A 158 9.78 11.19 -17.91
N ASN A 159 9.39 12.39 -18.39
CA ASN A 159 8.01 12.86 -18.33
C ASN A 159 7.05 12.04 -19.22
N LYS A 160 7.53 11.52 -20.36
CA LYS A 160 6.78 10.59 -21.17
C LYS A 160 6.54 9.27 -20.42
N TYR A 161 7.57 8.70 -19.81
CA TYR A 161 7.48 7.46 -19.03
C TYR A 161 6.51 7.60 -17.85
N ARG A 162 6.55 8.69 -17.10
CA ARG A 162 5.61 8.95 -15.98
C ARG A 162 4.13 8.98 -16.38
N ARG A 163 3.85 9.24 -17.64
CA ARG A 163 2.47 9.28 -18.19
C ARG A 163 2.06 7.95 -18.86
N SER A 164 3.00 7.06 -19.09
CA SER A 164 2.72 5.75 -19.68
C SER A 164 2.19 4.80 -18.63
N LEU A 165 1.21 3.98 -19.01
CA LEU A 165 0.67 2.92 -18.17
C LEU A 165 1.35 1.57 -18.40
N ASP A 166 2.18 1.49 -19.46
CA ASP A 166 2.78 0.23 -19.92
C ASP A 166 4.25 0.48 -20.24
N LEU A 167 5.10 0.30 -19.22
CA LEU A 167 6.54 0.43 -19.32
C LEU A 167 7.19 -0.94 -19.30
N THR A 168 8.20 -1.11 -20.12
CA THR A 168 9.11 -2.26 -20.03
C THR A 168 10.00 -2.15 -18.80
N ASP A 169 10.57 -3.26 -18.33
CA ASP A 169 11.48 -3.26 -17.17
C ASP A 169 12.68 -2.32 -17.39
N ALA A 170 13.21 -2.26 -18.61
CA ALA A 170 14.30 -1.36 -18.96
C ALA A 170 13.90 0.13 -18.78
N GLU A 171 12.72 0.53 -19.27
CA GLU A 171 12.19 1.88 -19.13
C GLU A 171 11.90 2.24 -17.66
N VAL A 172 11.46 1.27 -16.86
CA VAL A 172 11.30 1.44 -15.40
C VAL A 172 12.64 1.73 -14.75
N TYR A 173 13.69 0.99 -15.09
CA TYR A 173 15.03 1.22 -14.52
C TYR A 173 15.64 2.55 -14.99
N GLU A 174 15.45 2.93 -16.25
CA GLU A 174 15.87 4.22 -16.78
C GLU A 174 15.20 5.39 -16.04
N LEU A 175 13.89 5.28 -15.80
CA LEU A 175 13.13 6.29 -15.04
C LEU A 175 13.61 6.36 -13.58
N ARG A 176 13.79 5.21 -12.91
CA ARG A 176 14.30 5.17 -11.53
C ARG A 176 15.71 5.74 -11.42
N ALA A 177 16.58 5.46 -12.39
CA ALA A 177 17.93 5.99 -12.42
C ALA A 177 17.93 7.51 -12.64
N TYR A 178 17.06 8.02 -13.52
CA TYR A 178 16.85 9.45 -13.71
C TYR A 178 16.38 10.13 -12.42
N ASP A 179 15.34 9.59 -11.78
CA ASP A 179 14.79 10.15 -10.52
C ASP A 179 15.84 10.17 -9.41
N LYS A 180 16.69 9.13 -9.33
CA LYS A 180 17.77 9.09 -8.36
C LYS A 180 18.85 10.15 -8.62
N ARG A 181 19.23 10.37 -9.88
CA ARG A 181 20.15 11.46 -10.26
C ARG A 181 19.59 12.83 -9.87
N MET A 182 18.31 13.05 -10.14
CA MET A 182 17.64 14.32 -9.76
C MET A 182 17.57 14.50 -8.24
N GLN A 183 17.26 13.44 -7.50
CA GLN A 183 17.25 13.47 -6.02
C GLN A 183 18.61 13.85 -5.43
N LEU A 184 19.69 13.40 -6.06
CA LEU A 184 21.07 13.67 -5.64
C LEU A 184 21.66 14.95 -6.25
N ASN A 185 20.88 15.71 -7.03
CA ASN A 185 21.33 16.87 -7.80
C ASN A 185 22.52 16.57 -8.73
N LEU A 186 22.54 15.38 -9.31
CA LEU A 186 23.54 14.97 -10.29
C LEU A 186 23.10 15.32 -11.71
N PRO A 187 24.03 15.50 -12.67
CA PRO A 187 23.70 15.60 -14.09
C PRO A 187 22.91 14.37 -14.55
N PHE A 188 22.03 14.55 -15.55
CA PHE A 188 21.15 13.47 -16.03
C PHE A 188 21.91 12.27 -16.61
N ASP A 189 23.14 12.48 -17.08
CA ASP A 189 24.06 11.49 -17.65
C ASP A 189 25.12 10.99 -16.67
N ALA A 190 25.09 11.44 -15.42
CA ALA A 190 26.04 10.99 -14.39
C ALA A 190 25.94 9.48 -14.16
N VAL A 191 27.09 8.83 -14.03
CA VAL A 191 27.15 7.41 -13.68
C VAL A 191 26.80 7.24 -12.21
N LEU A 192 25.75 6.48 -11.94
CA LEU A 192 25.37 6.12 -10.56
C LEU A 192 26.29 5.05 -10.00
N THR A 193 26.60 5.18 -8.73
CA THR A 193 27.39 4.19 -7.97
C THR A 193 26.52 3.46 -6.96
N GLU A 194 27.00 2.36 -6.42
CA GLU A 194 26.29 1.65 -5.35
C GLU A 194 26.03 2.51 -4.12
N GLN A 195 26.94 3.43 -3.82
CA GLN A 195 26.77 4.35 -2.68
C GLN A 195 25.60 5.29 -2.90
N ASP A 196 25.39 5.75 -4.13
CA ASP A 196 24.28 6.63 -4.48
C ASP A 196 22.91 5.96 -4.26
N LEU A 197 22.82 4.64 -4.43
CA LEU A 197 21.60 3.89 -4.18
C LEU A 197 21.27 3.66 -2.70
N ASN A 198 22.29 3.72 -1.82
CA ASN A 198 22.14 3.49 -0.39
C ASN A 198 21.85 4.76 0.42
N ILE A 199 21.84 5.93 -0.19
CA ILE A 199 21.46 7.19 0.45
C ILE A 199 19.94 7.27 0.49
N ASN A 200 19.37 7.07 1.70
CA ASN A 200 17.96 7.28 1.99
C ASN A 200 17.67 8.74 2.33
#